data_716ebac8d1e08865111934b41def2d9e
#
_entry.id   716ebac8d1e08865111934b41def2d9e
#
_cell.length_a   1.000
_cell.length_b   1.000
_cell.length_c   1.000
_cell.angle_alpha   90.00
_cell.angle_beta   90.00
_cell.angle_gamma   90.00
#
_symmetry.space_group_name_H-M   'P 1'
#
loop_
_entity.id
_entity.type
_entity.pdbx_description
1 polymer ?
#
loop_
_entity_poly.entity_id
_entity_poly.type
_entity_poly.pdbx_seq_one_letter_code
_entity_poly.pdbx_strand_id
1 'polypeptide(L)'
;MKVMSDRISQTITKRAKARYTVPITSIRKIEADGVQVFYRMAGNPSAPVVLLLHGFPASSFMFRELIPRLADQYRVIAPDLPGFGFTEVPAQRNYKYSFAALAQTLEAFTEALKIKSYALYVFDYGAPTGFRLAMAHPERVRAIVSQNGNAYEEGLGDAWGPIRKYWAEPTAENREVIRKNVLTLEGTRWQYTHGVTIPERVAPESYTLDTALMDRPGNKEIQLDLFLDYASNVKLYPKFQEYFRKWKPPLLAIWGKNDPFFIPAGAEAFQKDLPNAEVEFLNTGHFATETHVVEIATAMKEFFDAERLRRQTRESTNSM
;
A
#
# COMPACT_ATOMS: atom_id res chain seq x y z
N MET A 1 55.94 -17.67 -8.65
CA MET A 1 54.69 -18.47 -8.67
C MET A 1 53.81 -18.28 -7.43
N LYS A 2 54.33 -18.24 -6.21
CA LYS A 2 53.54 -18.10 -4.96
C LYS A 2 52.78 -16.77 -4.84
N VAL A 3 53.39 -15.63 -5.21
CA VAL A 3 52.81 -14.27 -5.17
C VAL A 3 51.65 -14.08 -6.17
N MET A 4 51.66 -14.80 -7.27
CA MET A 4 50.60 -14.73 -8.29
C MET A 4 49.38 -15.57 -7.87
N SER A 5 49.60 -16.70 -7.17
CA SER A 5 48.56 -17.55 -6.58
C SER A 5 47.80 -16.82 -5.48
N ASP A 6 48.52 -16.06 -4.62
CA ASP A 6 47.90 -15.33 -3.51
C ASP A 6 47.02 -14.13 -3.99
N ARG A 7 47.44 -13.45 -5.09
CA ARG A 7 46.64 -12.39 -5.70
C ARG A 7 45.37 -12.91 -6.37
N ILE A 8 45.43 -14.05 -7.03
CA ILE A 8 44.28 -14.68 -7.68
C ILE A 8 43.31 -15.16 -6.58
N SER A 9 43.80 -15.78 -5.51
CA SER A 9 42.99 -16.23 -4.37
C SER A 9 42.31 -15.06 -3.68
N GLN A 10 42.99 -13.93 -3.43
CA GLN A 10 42.40 -12.72 -2.83
C GLN A 10 41.39 -12.04 -3.77
N THR A 11 41.58 -12.07 -5.10
CA THR A 11 40.63 -11.51 -6.07
C THR A 11 39.37 -12.36 -6.18
N ILE A 12 39.49 -13.69 -6.11
CA ILE A 12 38.35 -14.61 -6.08
C ILE A 12 37.58 -14.46 -4.79
N THR A 13 38.24 -14.31 -3.64
CA THR A 13 37.59 -14.10 -2.33
C THR A 13 36.90 -12.73 -2.24
N LYS A 14 37.45 -11.68 -2.88
CA LYS A 14 36.78 -10.38 -2.98
C LYS A 14 35.57 -10.41 -3.92
N ARG A 15 35.63 -11.12 -5.04
CA ARG A 15 34.48 -11.32 -5.95
C ARG A 15 33.39 -12.19 -5.35
N ALA A 16 33.75 -13.16 -4.52
CA ALA A 16 32.76 -14.00 -3.80
C ALA A 16 31.99 -13.24 -2.71
N LYS A 17 32.48 -12.08 -2.24
CA LYS A 17 31.78 -11.22 -1.26
C LYS A 17 30.73 -10.29 -1.88
N ALA A 18 30.69 -10.12 -3.19
CA ALA A 18 29.58 -9.48 -3.90
C ALA A 18 28.53 -10.53 -4.30
N ARG A 19 28.13 -11.42 -3.40
CA ARG A 19 26.91 -12.21 -3.57
C ARG A 19 25.76 -11.22 -3.47
N TYR A 20 25.02 -11.03 -4.55
CA TYR A 20 23.69 -10.43 -4.52
C TYR A 20 22.82 -11.29 -3.61
N THR A 21 22.82 -10.99 -2.31
CA THR A 21 21.88 -11.60 -1.39
C THR A 21 20.58 -10.81 -1.51
N VAL A 22 19.57 -11.42 -2.10
CA VAL A 22 18.22 -10.87 -2.06
C VAL A 22 17.86 -10.67 -0.58
N PRO A 23 17.47 -9.45 -0.16
CA PRO A 23 17.12 -9.20 1.22
C PRO A 23 16.00 -10.14 1.68
N ILE A 24 16.21 -10.81 2.82
CA ILE A 24 15.23 -11.73 3.37
C ILE A 24 14.10 -10.94 4.02
N THR A 25 12.87 -11.20 3.60
CA THR A 25 11.68 -10.66 4.24
C THR A 25 11.41 -11.39 5.56
N SER A 26 11.43 -10.65 6.67
CA SER A 26 11.07 -11.15 8.00
C SER A 26 9.57 -10.97 8.25
N ILE A 27 8.98 -11.93 8.94
CA ILE A 27 7.59 -11.96 9.40
C ILE A 27 7.59 -11.69 10.90
N ARG A 28 6.76 -10.72 11.35
CA ARG A 28 6.73 -10.29 12.75
C ARG A 28 5.32 -9.96 13.21
N LYS A 29 5.13 -9.86 14.52
CA LYS A 29 3.95 -9.27 15.16
C LYS A 29 4.41 -8.23 16.18
N ILE A 30 3.59 -7.23 16.41
CA ILE A 30 3.77 -6.22 17.45
C ILE A 30 2.41 -5.79 17.98
N GLU A 31 2.33 -5.56 19.27
CA GLU A 31 1.14 -4.98 19.87
C GLU A 31 1.07 -3.47 19.56
N ALA A 32 -0.07 -3.02 19.07
CA ALA A 32 -0.39 -1.63 18.81
C ALA A 32 -1.90 -1.40 18.95
N ASP A 33 -2.34 -0.44 19.74
CA ASP A 33 -3.76 -0.12 19.98
C ASP A 33 -4.58 -1.32 20.51
N GLY A 34 -3.94 -2.20 21.30
CA GLY A 34 -4.56 -3.45 21.77
C GLY A 34 -4.75 -4.52 20.70
N VAL A 35 -4.12 -4.36 19.54
CA VAL A 35 -4.17 -5.25 18.38
C VAL A 35 -2.80 -5.90 18.19
N GLN A 36 -2.74 -7.20 17.89
CA GLN A 36 -1.52 -7.90 17.50
C GLN A 36 -1.32 -7.72 15.98
N VAL A 37 -0.66 -6.63 15.60
CA VAL A 37 -0.44 -6.28 14.19
C VAL A 37 0.63 -7.19 13.61
N PHE A 38 0.25 -7.99 12.62
CA PHE A 38 1.18 -8.75 11.79
C PHE A 38 1.81 -7.82 10.74
N TYR A 39 3.10 -7.99 10.47
CA TYR A 39 3.76 -7.23 9.42
C TYR A 39 4.94 -7.97 8.80
N ARG A 40 5.24 -7.64 7.56
CA ARG A 40 6.43 -8.04 6.82
C ARG A 40 7.42 -6.90 6.79
N MET A 41 8.71 -7.22 6.89
CA MET A 41 9.76 -6.22 6.77
C MET A 41 11.04 -6.77 6.19
N ALA A 42 11.77 -5.92 5.46
CA ALA A 42 13.13 -6.19 4.98
C ALA A 42 13.95 -4.91 4.92
N GLY A 43 15.25 -5.06 4.70
CA GLY A 43 16.18 -3.95 4.53
C GLY A 43 16.93 -3.55 5.79
N ASN A 44 17.87 -2.62 5.66
CA ASN A 44 18.69 -2.14 6.75
C ASN A 44 17.83 -1.35 7.77
N PRO A 45 17.88 -1.66 9.07
CA PRO A 45 17.14 -0.92 10.10
C PRO A 45 17.38 0.60 10.14
N SER A 46 18.55 1.05 9.68
CA SER A 46 18.92 2.48 9.63
C SER A 46 18.59 3.16 8.30
N ALA A 47 18.10 2.42 7.30
CA ALA A 47 17.72 2.99 6.02
C ALA A 47 16.40 3.78 6.12
N PRO A 48 16.14 4.71 5.17
CA PRO A 48 14.87 5.40 5.08
C PRO A 48 13.70 4.41 5.02
N VAL A 49 12.62 4.72 5.73
CA VAL A 49 11.44 3.82 5.82
C VAL A 49 10.52 4.03 4.64
N VAL A 50 10.08 2.92 4.04
CA VAL A 50 8.94 2.85 3.12
C VAL A 50 7.85 2.02 3.80
N LEU A 51 6.70 2.61 4.07
CA LEU A 51 5.54 1.98 4.67
C LEU A 51 4.54 1.63 3.56
N LEU A 52 4.29 0.32 3.37
CA LEU A 52 3.41 -0.21 2.33
C LEU A 52 2.06 -0.57 2.93
N LEU A 53 1.00 0.10 2.48
CA LEU A 53 -0.37 -0.12 2.96
C LEU A 53 -1.21 -0.78 1.87
N HIS A 54 -1.65 -2.00 2.18
CA HIS A 54 -2.53 -2.79 1.32
C HIS A 54 -4.00 -2.31 1.43
N GLY A 55 -4.84 -2.87 0.56
CA GLY A 55 -6.28 -2.67 0.60
C GLY A 55 -7.08 -3.97 0.58
N PHE A 56 -8.34 -3.87 0.18
CA PHE A 56 -9.27 -5.00 0.09
C PHE A 56 -9.04 -5.79 -1.21
N PRO A 57 -9.15 -7.11 -1.20
CA PRO A 57 -9.26 -8.00 -0.04
C PRO A 57 -7.91 -8.48 0.49
N ALA A 58 -6.81 -7.83 0.04
CA ALA A 58 -5.44 -8.27 0.20
C ALA A 58 -4.89 -8.11 1.63
N SER A 59 -3.61 -8.39 1.75
CA SER A 59 -2.79 -8.22 2.95
C SER A 59 -1.38 -7.81 2.55
N SER A 60 -0.46 -7.72 3.50
CA SER A 60 0.96 -7.49 3.20
C SER A 60 1.56 -8.55 2.24
N PHE A 61 0.86 -9.66 2.00
CA PHE A 61 1.29 -10.67 1.04
C PHE A 61 1.33 -10.17 -0.40
N MET A 62 0.49 -9.20 -0.76
CA MET A 62 0.54 -8.56 -2.09
C MET A 62 1.89 -7.91 -2.39
N PHE A 63 2.65 -7.54 -1.35
CA PHE A 63 3.96 -6.91 -1.48
C PHE A 63 5.13 -7.89 -1.43
N ARG A 64 4.89 -9.22 -1.44
CA ARG A 64 5.93 -10.25 -1.34
C ARG A 64 7.06 -10.09 -2.34
N GLU A 65 6.73 -9.62 -3.56
CA GLU A 65 7.68 -9.38 -4.63
C GLU A 65 8.26 -7.95 -4.61
N LEU A 66 7.50 -6.97 -4.10
CA LEU A 66 7.93 -5.57 -4.04
C LEU A 66 8.94 -5.33 -2.90
N ILE A 67 8.70 -5.92 -1.72
CA ILE A 67 9.54 -5.75 -0.53
C ILE A 67 11.03 -6.05 -0.84
N PRO A 68 11.40 -7.22 -1.39
CA PRO A 68 12.82 -7.52 -1.63
C PRO A 68 13.45 -6.62 -2.70
N ARG A 69 12.65 -6.07 -3.63
CA ARG A 69 13.12 -5.16 -4.67
C ARG A 69 13.47 -3.76 -4.17
N LEU A 70 12.92 -3.35 -3.04
CA LEU A 70 13.19 -2.04 -2.42
C LEU A 70 14.18 -2.16 -1.25
N ALA A 71 14.33 -3.34 -0.67
CA ALA A 71 15.03 -3.55 0.59
C ALA A 71 16.57 -3.43 0.51
N ASP A 72 17.13 -3.28 -0.68
CA ASP A 72 18.54 -2.94 -0.89
C ASP A 72 18.86 -1.49 -0.48
N GLN A 73 17.88 -0.59 -0.57
CA GLN A 73 18.05 0.85 -0.29
C GLN A 73 17.18 1.34 0.88
N TYR A 74 16.06 0.66 1.16
CA TYR A 74 15.06 1.10 2.11
C TYR A 74 14.79 0.07 3.20
N ARG A 75 14.36 0.55 4.37
CA ARG A 75 13.69 -0.28 5.37
C ARG A 75 12.22 -0.34 4.99
N VAL A 76 11.81 -1.45 4.39
CA VAL A 76 10.45 -1.66 3.88
C VAL A 76 9.61 -2.35 4.94
N ILE A 77 8.44 -1.81 5.26
CA ILE A 77 7.53 -2.32 6.30
C ILE A 77 6.11 -2.36 5.72
N ALA A 78 5.47 -3.51 5.83
CA ALA A 78 4.11 -3.73 5.33
C ALA A 78 3.26 -4.40 6.42
N PRO A 79 2.43 -3.64 7.17
CA PRO A 79 1.48 -4.22 8.12
C PRO A 79 0.27 -4.82 7.41
N ASP A 80 -0.36 -5.82 8.06
CA ASP A 80 -1.73 -6.23 7.76
C ASP A 80 -2.68 -5.36 8.59
N LEU A 81 -3.63 -4.70 7.94
CA LEU A 81 -4.63 -3.88 8.62
C LEU A 81 -5.57 -4.77 9.48
N PRO A 82 -6.17 -4.26 10.58
CA PRO A 82 -7.17 -5.00 11.35
C PRO A 82 -8.33 -5.48 10.48
N GLY A 83 -8.69 -6.77 10.59
CA GLY A 83 -9.68 -7.43 9.74
C GLY A 83 -9.09 -8.06 8.47
N PHE A 84 -7.79 -7.93 8.24
CA PHE A 84 -7.08 -8.46 7.09
C PHE A 84 -5.88 -9.33 7.49
N GLY A 85 -5.41 -10.13 6.54
CA GLY A 85 -4.18 -10.88 6.67
C GLY A 85 -4.09 -11.72 7.95
N PHE A 86 -3.00 -11.59 8.65
CA PHE A 86 -2.70 -12.33 9.88
C PHE A 86 -2.69 -11.43 11.14
N THR A 87 -3.19 -10.20 11.03
CA THR A 87 -3.42 -9.34 12.19
C THR A 87 -4.56 -9.89 13.04
N GLU A 88 -4.32 -9.96 14.35
CA GLU A 88 -5.26 -10.51 15.32
C GLU A 88 -5.82 -9.38 16.22
N VAL A 89 -7.15 -9.27 16.24
CA VAL A 89 -7.85 -8.32 17.10
C VAL A 89 -8.48 -9.11 18.26
N PRO A 90 -7.94 -8.99 19.48
CA PRO A 90 -8.52 -9.66 20.64
C PRO A 90 -9.96 -9.22 20.90
N ALA A 91 -10.84 -10.16 21.26
CA ALA A 91 -12.25 -9.89 21.53
C ALA A 91 -12.46 -8.79 22.58
N GLN A 92 -11.60 -8.73 23.59
CA GLN A 92 -11.64 -7.72 24.67
C GLN A 92 -11.44 -6.29 24.16
N ARG A 93 -10.81 -6.11 22.99
CA ARG A 93 -10.58 -4.79 22.38
C ARG A 93 -11.90 -4.14 21.93
N ASN A 94 -12.98 -4.93 21.73
CA ASN A 94 -14.25 -4.44 21.19
C ASN A 94 -14.07 -3.51 19.99
N TYR A 95 -13.24 -3.95 19.03
CA TYR A 95 -12.81 -3.14 17.91
C TYR A 95 -13.98 -2.83 16.98
N LYS A 96 -14.26 -1.54 16.77
CA LYS A 96 -15.25 -1.10 15.80
C LYS A 96 -14.54 -0.85 14.47
N TYR A 97 -14.74 -1.75 13.52
CA TYR A 97 -14.10 -1.65 12.22
C TYR A 97 -14.62 -0.45 11.43
N SER A 98 -13.76 0.53 11.27
CA SER A 98 -13.96 1.73 10.46
C SER A 98 -12.60 2.24 9.96
N PHE A 99 -12.58 3.04 8.91
CA PHE A 99 -11.31 3.62 8.41
C PHE A 99 -10.63 4.53 9.42
N ALA A 100 -11.39 5.18 10.29
CA ALA A 100 -10.83 5.95 11.40
C ALA A 100 -10.11 5.04 12.40
N ALA A 101 -10.70 3.90 12.77
CA ALA A 101 -10.06 2.93 13.67
C ALA A 101 -8.85 2.25 13.02
N LEU A 102 -8.91 1.90 11.72
CA LEU A 102 -7.76 1.38 11.00
C LEU A 102 -6.59 2.37 11.03
N ALA A 103 -6.86 3.67 10.82
CA ALA A 103 -5.84 4.71 10.87
C ALA A 103 -5.26 4.89 12.28
N GLN A 104 -6.08 4.82 13.32
CA GLN A 104 -5.63 4.88 14.73
C GLN A 104 -4.69 3.70 15.06
N THR A 105 -5.05 2.48 14.66
CA THR A 105 -4.18 1.31 14.85
C THR A 105 -2.89 1.44 14.05
N LEU A 106 -2.94 1.98 12.83
CA LEU A 106 -1.76 2.23 12.01
C LEU A 106 -0.84 3.28 12.64
N GLU A 107 -1.40 4.34 13.21
CA GLU A 107 -0.65 5.36 13.97
C GLU A 107 0.08 4.70 15.15
N ALA A 108 -0.64 3.96 16.01
CA ALA A 108 -0.06 3.23 17.13
C ALA A 108 1.02 2.23 16.68
N PHE A 109 0.85 1.58 15.52
CA PHE A 109 1.85 0.70 14.93
C PHE A 109 3.14 1.45 14.58
N THR A 110 3.04 2.64 13.98
CA THR A 110 4.23 3.44 13.67
C THR A 110 4.94 3.92 14.93
N GLU A 111 4.20 4.24 15.99
CA GLU A 111 4.75 4.62 17.30
C GLU A 111 5.46 3.44 17.97
N ALA A 112 4.82 2.25 18.00
CA ALA A 112 5.40 1.04 18.58
C ALA A 112 6.73 0.65 17.90
N LEU A 113 6.85 0.87 16.59
CA LEU A 113 8.10 0.68 15.83
C LEU A 113 9.06 1.87 15.89
N LYS A 114 8.70 2.96 16.58
CA LYS A 114 9.48 4.21 16.70
C LYS A 114 9.85 4.81 15.33
N ILE A 115 8.93 4.74 14.37
CA ILE A 115 9.12 5.28 13.03
C ILE A 115 8.86 6.79 13.07
N LYS A 116 9.91 7.59 12.86
CA LYS A 116 9.82 9.07 12.92
C LYS A 116 9.44 9.70 11.58
N SER A 117 9.77 9.05 10.47
CA SER A 117 9.42 9.54 9.14
C SER A 117 9.41 8.37 8.15
N TYR A 118 8.61 8.49 7.10
CA TYR A 118 8.42 7.44 6.10
C TYR A 118 8.01 8.03 4.74
N ALA A 119 8.34 7.31 3.66
CA ALA A 119 7.59 7.40 2.42
C ALA A 119 6.39 6.45 2.55
N LEU A 120 5.23 6.89 2.06
CA LEU A 120 3.98 6.16 2.15
C LEU A 120 3.64 5.57 0.79
N TYR A 121 3.49 4.25 0.70
CA TYR A 121 2.83 3.62 -0.43
C TYR A 121 1.42 3.25 -0.01
N VAL A 122 0.44 3.65 -0.79
CA VAL A 122 -0.98 3.41 -0.52
C VAL A 122 -1.64 2.70 -1.70
N PHE A 123 -2.44 1.70 -1.38
CA PHE A 123 -3.24 0.94 -2.34
C PHE A 123 -4.65 0.77 -1.81
N ASP A 124 -5.69 1.03 -2.62
CA ASP A 124 -7.11 0.81 -2.30
C ASP A 124 -7.48 1.33 -0.89
N TYR A 125 -7.90 0.48 0.07
CA TYR A 125 -8.19 0.86 1.47
C TYR A 125 -6.98 1.43 2.21
N GLY A 126 -5.78 1.09 1.77
CA GLY A 126 -4.55 1.70 2.28
C GLY A 126 -4.48 3.20 2.01
N ALA A 127 -5.15 3.72 0.96
CA ALA A 127 -5.17 5.14 0.65
C ALA A 127 -5.93 5.96 1.71
N PRO A 128 -7.23 5.75 1.97
CA PRO A 128 -7.92 6.51 2.98
C PRO A 128 -7.37 6.27 4.40
N THR A 129 -6.77 5.12 4.67
CA THR A 129 -6.10 4.82 5.95
C THR A 129 -4.78 5.61 6.06
N GLY A 130 -3.94 5.56 5.03
CA GLY A 130 -2.66 6.26 4.97
C GLY A 130 -2.80 7.78 4.89
N PHE A 131 -3.81 8.30 4.19
CA PHE A 131 -4.06 9.74 4.15
C PHE A 131 -4.55 10.29 5.48
N ARG A 132 -5.31 9.52 6.29
CA ARG A 132 -5.63 9.90 7.67
C ARG A 132 -4.37 9.99 8.53
N LEU A 133 -3.47 9.01 8.43
CA LEU A 133 -2.18 9.03 9.11
C LEU A 133 -1.33 10.22 8.66
N ALA A 134 -1.33 10.52 7.36
CA ALA A 134 -0.60 11.67 6.81
C ALA A 134 -1.16 13.00 7.29
N MET A 135 -2.49 13.15 7.43
CA MET A 135 -3.10 14.34 8.00
C MET A 135 -2.79 14.51 9.49
N ALA A 136 -2.72 13.41 10.25
CA ALA A 136 -2.40 13.45 11.68
C ALA A 136 -0.92 13.83 11.92
N HIS A 137 -0.01 13.35 11.07
CA HIS A 137 1.44 13.54 11.20
C HIS A 137 2.10 13.98 9.88
N PRO A 138 1.72 15.15 9.35
CA PRO A 138 2.18 15.59 8.04
C PRO A 138 3.70 15.77 7.95
N GLU A 139 4.34 16.12 9.06
CA GLU A 139 5.79 16.30 9.17
C GLU A 139 6.58 14.99 9.03
N ARG A 140 5.92 13.83 9.23
CA ARG A 140 6.54 12.50 9.10
C ARG A 140 6.55 12.00 7.67
N VAL A 141 5.68 12.53 6.80
CA VAL A 141 5.53 12.07 5.40
C VAL A 141 6.64 12.65 4.53
N ARG A 142 7.47 11.82 3.95
CA ARG A 142 8.56 12.21 3.07
C ARG A 142 8.17 12.26 1.60
N ALA A 143 7.34 11.31 1.18
CA ALA A 143 6.78 11.21 -0.15
C ALA A 143 5.55 10.29 -0.10
N ILE A 144 4.71 10.32 -1.12
CA ILE A 144 3.57 9.43 -1.29
C ILE A 144 3.68 8.73 -2.65
N VAL A 145 3.49 7.42 -2.66
CA VAL A 145 3.24 6.63 -3.87
C VAL A 145 1.83 6.09 -3.78
N SER A 146 0.97 6.47 -4.71
CA SER A 146 -0.41 5.99 -4.77
C SER A 146 -0.58 5.04 -5.94
N GLN A 147 -0.75 3.76 -5.64
CA GLN A 147 -1.07 2.73 -6.62
C GLN A 147 -2.55 2.41 -6.52
N ASN A 148 -3.35 2.89 -7.48
CA ASN A 148 -4.81 2.76 -7.45
C ASN A 148 -5.43 3.14 -6.08
N GLY A 149 -4.82 4.12 -5.42
CA GLY A 149 -5.23 4.65 -4.12
C GLY A 149 -5.84 6.03 -4.27
N ASN A 150 -7.16 6.13 -4.15
CA ASN A 150 -7.96 7.28 -4.58
C ASN A 150 -8.22 8.30 -3.46
N ALA A 151 -8.32 9.58 -3.84
CA ALA A 151 -8.70 10.70 -2.97
C ALA A 151 -9.64 11.72 -3.66
N TYR A 152 -10.28 11.30 -4.76
CA TYR A 152 -11.12 12.16 -5.59
C TYR A 152 -12.36 11.41 -6.07
N GLU A 153 -13.50 12.08 -6.12
CA GLU A 153 -14.76 11.46 -6.58
C GLU A 153 -14.67 11.01 -8.04
N GLU A 154 -13.93 11.76 -8.86
CA GLU A 154 -13.69 11.45 -10.29
C GLU A 154 -12.97 10.11 -10.49
N GLY A 155 -12.25 9.64 -9.49
CA GLY A 155 -11.55 8.37 -9.53
C GLY A 155 -12.42 7.16 -9.23
N LEU A 156 -13.67 7.33 -8.80
CA LEU A 156 -14.57 6.22 -8.49
C LEU A 156 -15.30 5.75 -9.75
N GLY A 157 -14.89 4.58 -10.27
CA GLY A 157 -15.48 3.96 -11.46
C GLY A 157 -16.85 3.34 -11.24
N ASP A 158 -17.42 2.77 -12.31
CA ASP A 158 -18.77 2.21 -12.32
C ASP A 158 -18.92 0.96 -11.43
N ALA A 159 -17.82 0.25 -11.17
CA ALA A 159 -17.82 -0.90 -10.26
C ALA A 159 -18.25 -0.55 -8.81
N TRP A 160 -18.23 0.74 -8.45
CA TRP A 160 -18.77 1.23 -7.17
C TRP A 160 -20.30 1.32 -7.14
N GLY A 161 -21.01 1.09 -8.25
CA GLY A 161 -22.47 1.20 -8.33
C GLY A 161 -23.22 0.48 -7.20
N PRO A 162 -23.04 -0.85 -7.02
CA PRO A 162 -23.68 -1.59 -5.93
C PRO A 162 -23.29 -1.11 -4.53
N ILE A 163 -22.02 -0.66 -4.35
CA ILE A 163 -21.51 -0.16 -3.08
C ILE A 163 -22.12 1.20 -2.78
N ARG A 164 -22.22 2.10 -3.75
CA ARG A 164 -22.91 3.40 -3.62
C ARG A 164 -24.39 3.22 -3.26
N LYS A 165 -25.05 2.20 -3.84
CA LYS A 165 -26.43 1.84 -3.47
C LYS A 165 -26.52 1.41 -2.01
N TYR A 166 -25.55 0.59 -1.54
CA TYR A 166 -25.48 0.17 -0.13
C TYR A 166 -25.22 1.36 0.81
N TRP A 167 -24.44 2.37 0.40
CA TRP A 167 -24.26 3.60 1.20
C TRP A 167 -25.53 4.42 1.33
N ALA A 168 -26.29 4.55 0.21
CA ALA A 168 -27.52 5.31 0.19
C ALA A 168 -28.65 4.63 0.98
N GLU A 169 -28.71 3.30 0.89
CA GLU A 169 -29.73 2.45 1.48
C GLU A 169 -29.07 1.25 2.18
N PRO A 170 -28.64 1.38 3.45
CA PRO A 170 -27.91 0.32 4.17
C PRO A 170 -28.85 -0.78 4.66
N THR A 171 -29.58 -1.42 3.74
CA THR A 171 -30.50 -2.52 4.00
C THR A 171 -29.77 -3.86 4.02
N ALA A 172 -30.39 -4.87 4.65
CA ALA A 172 -29.89 -6.24 4.62
C ALA A 172 -29.78 -6.80 3.19
N GLU A 173 -30.70 -6.39 2.30
CA GLU A 173 -30.69 -6.78 0.89
C GLU A 173 -29.45 -6.23 0.16
N ASN A 174 -29.20 -4.92 0.25
CA ASN A 174 -28.04 -4.32 -0.39
C ASN A 174 -26.71 -4.84 0.21
N ARG A 175 -26.67 -5.12 1.53
CA ARG A 175 -25.55 -5.80 2.19
C ARG A 175 -25.29 -7.18 1.59
N GLU A 176 -26.36 -7.95 1.36
CA GLU A 176 -26.26 -9.29 0.81
C GLU A 176 -25.80 -9.30 -0.67
N VAL A 177 -26.14 -8.28 -1.44
CA VAL A 177 -25.62 -8.09 -2.80
C VAL A 177 -24.08 -7.97 -2.78
N ILE A 178 -23.52 -7.19 -1.86
CA ILE A 178 -22.04 -7.09 -1.74
C ILE A 178 -21.46 -8.41 -1.29
N ARG A 179 -22.06 -9.09 -0.31
CA ARG A 179 -21.60 -10.41 0.17
C ARG A 179 -21.48 -11.42 -0.97
N LYS A 180 -22.52 -11.55 -1.78
CA LYS A 180 -22.61 -12.55 -2.85
C LYS A 180 -21.68 -12.27 -4.04
N ASN A 181 -21.50 -11.00 -4.38
CA ASN A 181 -20.78 -10.64 -5.60
C ASN A 181 -19.30 -10.31 -5.35
N VAL A 182 -18.96 -9.82 -4.15
CA VAL A 182 -17.61 -9.33 -3.85
C VAL A 182 -16.85 -10.25 -2.90
N LEU A 183 -17.53 -10.77 -1.84
CA LEU A 183 -16.88 -11.55 -0.79
C LEU A 183 -16.87 -13.06 -1.08
N THR A 184 -16.49 -13.43 -2.30
CA THR A 184 -16.40 -14.81 -2.79
C THR A 184 -15.07 -15.03 -3.51
N LEU A 185 -14.68 -16.30 -3.70
CA LEU A 185 -13.49 -16.61 -4.49
C LEU A 185 -13.60 -16.07 -5.92
N GLU A 186 -14.76 -16.16 -6.53
CA GLU A 186 -15.01 -15.64 -7.87
C GLU A 186 -14.86 -14.11 -7.92
N GLY A 187 -15.49 -13.39 -6.98
CA GLY A 187 -15.38 -11.95 -6.86
C GLY A 187 -13.95 -11.50 -6.59
N THR A 188 -13.22 -12.20 -5.70
CA THR A 188 -11.81 -11.93 -5.42
C THR A 188 -10.95 -12.17 -6.65
N ARG A 189 -11.10 -13.34 -7.32
CA ARG A 189 -10.37 -13.65 -8.54
C ARG A 189 -10.63 -12.62 -9.63
N TRP A 190 -11.88 -12.19 -9.80
CA TRP A 190 -12.25 -11.17 -10.79
C TRP A 190 -11.50 -9.85 -10.54
N GLN A 191 -11.38 -9.39 -9.29
CA GLN A 191 -10.62 -8.19 -8.94
C GLN A 191 -9.13 -8.29 -9.32
N TYR A 192 -8.53 -9.48 -9.18
CA TYR A 192 -7.14 -9.75 -9.55
C TYR A 192 -6.92 -9.84 -11.05
N THR A 193 -7.91 -10.30 -11.81
CA THR A 193 -7.74 -10.66 -13.24
C THR A 193 -8.38 -9.68 -14.21
N HIS A 194 -9.36 -8.87 -13.75
CA HIS A 194 -10.02 -7.90 -14.61
C HIS A 194 -9.07 -6.80 -15.07
N GLY A 195 -9.09 -6.50 -16.38
CA GLY A 195 -8.22 -5.48 -16.96
C GLY A 195 -6.75 -5.86 -17.09
N VAL A 196 -6.37 -7.08 -16.68
CA VAL A 196 -5.01 -7.59 -16.79
C VAL A 196 -4.71 -8.02 -18.22
N THR A 197 -3.58 -7.59 -18.76
CA THR A 197 -3.13 -7.92 -20.12
C THR A 197 -2.14 -9.08 -20.16
N ILE A 198 -1.61 -9.49 -19.01
CA ILE A 198 -0.64 -10.60 -18.85
C ILE A 198 -1.15 -11.52 -17.74
N PRO A 199 -2.27 -12.28 -17.98
CA PRO A 199 -2.93 -13.06 -16.95
C PRO A 199 -2.06 -14.18 -16.35
N GLU A 200 -1.07 -14.68 -17.08
CA GLU A 200 -0.11 -15.67 -16.61
C GLU A 200 0.83 -15.17 -15.50
N ARG A 201 0.85 -13.86 -15.22
CA ARG A 201 1.59 -13.29 -14.08
C ARG A 201 0.75 -13.21 -12.81
N VAL A 202 -0.55 -13.41 -12.87
CA VAL A 202 -1.42 -13.38 -11.70
C VAL A 202 -1.33 -14.71 -10.96
N ALA A 203 -0.65 -14.70 -9.81
CA ALA A 203 -0.48 -15.91 -9.00
C ALA A 203 -1.81 -16.34 -8.36
N PRO A 204 -2.27 -17.59 -8.59
CA PRO A 204 -3.53 -18.08 -8.01
C PRO A 204 -3.48 -18.12 -6.48
N GLU A 205 -2.31 -18.24 -5.89
CA GLU A 205 -2.09 -18.20 -4.45
C GLU A 205 -2.56 -16.88 -3.83
N SER A 206 -2.45 -15.76 -4.56
CA SER A 206 -2.83 -14.44 -4.05
C SER A 206 -4.32 -14.38 -3.75
N TYR A 207 -5.19 -14.58 -4.74
CA TYR A 207 -6.64 -14.51 -4.52
C TYR A 207 -7.20 -15.70 -3.72
N THR A 208 -6.50 -16.85 -3.74
CA THR A 208 -6.89 -18.02 -2.93
C THR A 208 -6.59 -17.76 -1.44
N LEU A 209 -5.42 -17.22 -1.12
CA LEU A 209 -5.06 -16.85 0.25
C LEU A 209 -6.01 -15.77 0.80
N ASP A 210 -6.25 -14.71 0.05
CA ASP A 210 -7.11 -13.62 0.47
C ASP A 210 -8.54 -14.10 0.73
N THR A 211 -9.07 -14.96 -0.15
CA THR A 211 -10.39 -15.58 0.06
C THR A 211 -10.40 -16.45 1.32
N ALA A 212 -9.40 -17.29 1.52
CA ALA A 212 -9.32 -18.14 2.72
C ALA A 212 -9.25 -17.32 4.02
N LEU A 213 -8.55 -16.19 4.01
CA LEU A 213 -8.47 -15.28 5.15
C LEU A 213 -9.79 -14.53 5.37
N MET A 214 -10.49 -14.17 4.31
CA MET A 214 -11.81 -13.53 4.35
C MET A 214 -12.90 -14.50 4.82
N ASP A 215 -12.77 -15.80 4.53
CA ASP A 215 -13.74 -16.83 4.95
C ASP A 215 -13.63 -17.22 6.43
N ARG A 216 -12.66 -16.67 7.17
CA ARG A 216 -12.59 -16.88 8.63
C ARG A 216 -13.88 -16.40 9.31
N PRO A 217 -14.32 -17.09 10.38
CA PRO A 217 -15.56 -16.72 11.09
C PRO A 217 -15.64 -15.22 11.46
N GLY A 218 -16.72 -14.57 11.06
CA GLY A 218 -16.97 -13.15 11.32
C GLY A 218 -16.27 -12.17 10.35
N ASN A 219 -15.28 -12.61 9.56
CA ASN A 219 -14.47 -11.69 8.78
C ASN A 219 -15.23 -11.04 7.62
N LYS A 220 -16.16 -11.76 6.98
CA LYS A 220 -17.04 -11.17 5.94
C LYS A 220 -17.92 -10.06 6.50
N GLU A 221 -18.39 -10.17 7.75
CA GLU A 221 -19.16 -9.09 8.39
C GLU A 221 -18.30 -7.84 8.58
N ILE A 222 -17.04 -8.00 9.00
CA ILE A 222 -16.06 -6.92 9.09
C ILE A 222 -15.90 -6.22 7.75
N GLN A 223 -15.74 -6.99 6.67
CA GLN A 223 -15.59 -6.41 5.34
C GLN A 223 -16.83 -5.63 4.90
N LEU A 224 -18.02 -6.16 5.16
CA LEU A 224 -19.27 -5.47 4.85
C LEU A 224 -19.46 -4.17 5.64
N ASP A 225 -19.00 -4.14 6.89
CA ASP A 225 -18.99 -2.91 7.70
C ASP A 225 -18.00 -1.89 7.14
N LEU A 226 -16.83 -2.33 6.71
CA LEU A 226 -15.84 -1.46 6.04
C LEU A 226 -16.34 -0.94 4.69
N PHE A 227 -17.04 -1.77 3.88
CA PHE A 227 -17.69 -1.30 2.66
C PHE A 227 -18.72 -0.21 2.94
N LEU A 228 -19.50 -0.34 3.99
CA LEU A 228 -20.44 0.69 4.40
C LEU A 228 -19.73 1.96 4.89
N ASP A 229 -18.69 1.81 5.72
CA ASP A 229 -17.92 2.93 6.27
C ASP A 229 -17.09 3.64 5.19
N TYR A 230 -16.86 3.02 4.03
CA TYR A 230 -16.12 3.68 2.93
C TYR A 230 -16.77 5.00 2.50
N ALA A 231 -18.09 5.15 2.64
CA ALA A 231 -18.79 6.42 2.44
C ALA A 231 -18.19 7.57 3.27
N SER A 232 -17.63 7.28 4.44
CA SER A 232 -16.93 8.26 5.27
C SER A 232 -15.65 8.78 4.63
N ASN A 233 -14.99 7.96 3.80
CA ASN A 233 -13.78 8.35 3.08
C ASN A 233 -14.11 9.35 1.98
N VAL A 234 -15.16 9.10 1.20
CA VAL A 234 -15.61 10.01 0.14
C VAL A 234 -15.96 11.38 0.73
N LYS A 235 -16.68 11.40 1.85
CA LYS A 235 -16.96 12.65 2.59
C LYS A 235 -15.68 13.35 3.09
N LEU A 236 -14.60 12.60 3.28
CA LEU A 236 -13.32 13.14 3.78
C LEU A 236 -12.36 13.56 2.65
N TYR A 237 -12.64 13.22 1.38
CA TYR A 237 -11.80 13.61 0.24
C TYR A 237 -11.42 15.09 0.22
N PRO A 238 -12.33 16.05 0.47
CA PRO A 238 -11.96 17.47 0.53
C PRO A 238 -10.88 17.79 1.58
N LYS A 239 -10.83 17.03 2.69
CA LYS A 239 -9.79 17.18 3.72
C LYS A 239 -8.45 16.59 3.29
N PHE A 240 -8.44 15.47 2.56
CA PHE A 240 -7.23 14.94 1.93
C PHE A 240 -6.66 15.95 0.93
N GLN A 241 -7.53 16.52 0.09
CA GLN A 241 -7.16 17.54 -0.90
C GLN A 241 -6.62 18.82 -0.23
N GLU A 242 -7.23 19.26 0.88
CA GLU A 242 -6.70 20.38 1.71
C GLU A 242 -5.30 20.05 2.25
N TYR A 243 -5.08 18.83 2.74
CA TYR A 243 -3.77 18.36 3.18
C TYR A 243 -2.75 18.43 2.04
N PHE A 244 -3.09 17.95 0.84
CA PHE A 244 -2.20 17.98 -0.32
C PHE A 244 -1.81 19.42 -0.69
N ARG A 245 -2.76 20.33 -0.77
CA ARG A 245 -2.50 21.76 -1.06
C ARG A 245 -1.61 22.42 -0.02
N LYS A 246 -1.86 22.12 1.26
CA LYS A 246 -1.14 22.73 2.39
C LYS A 246 0.28 22.20 2.53
N TRP A 247 0.46 20.88 2.51
CA TRP A 247 1.74 20.24 2.83
C TRP A 247 2.58 19.89 1.61
N LYS A 248 1.97 19.82 0.45
CA LYS A 248 2.60 19.56 -0.85
C LYS A 248 3.60 18.41 -0.82
N PRO A 249 3.21 17.24 -0.28
CA PRO A 249 4.11 16.09 -0.32
C PRO A 249 4.43 15.75 -1.77
N PRO A 250 5.69 15.39 -2.10
CA PRO A 250 5.98 14.76 -3.37
C PRO A 250 5.09 13.53 -3.56
N LEU A 251 4.48 13.38 -4.75
CA LEU A 251 3.56 12.30 -5.03
C LEU A 251 3.80 11.68 -6.40
N LEU A 252 3.89 10.35 -6.43
CA LEU A 252 3.83 9.52 -7.62
C LEU A 252 2.51 8.74 -7.60
N ALA A 253 1.64 8.97 -8.57
CA ALA A 253 0.47 8.13 -8.86
C ALA A 253 0.86 7.11 -9.93
N ILE A 254 1.05 5.86 -9.56
CA ILE A 254 1.34 4.77 -10.48
C ILE A 254 0.12 3.85 -10.56
N TRP A 255 -0.50 3.71 -11.74
CA TRP A 255 -1.88 3.29 -11.80
C TRP A 255 -2.14 2.22 -12.84
N GLY A 256 -2.80 1.13 -12.45
CA GLY A 256 -3.37 0.19 -13.40
C GLY A 256 -4.53 0.85 -14.14
N LYS A 257 -4.31 1.23 -15.40
CA LYS A 257 -5.28 2.04 -16.17
C LYS A 257 -6.60 1.35 -16.50
N ASN A 258 -6.63 0.02 -16.36
CA ASN A 258 -7.81 -0.80 -16.66
C ASN A 258 -8.58 -1.18 -15.38
N ASP A 259 -8.28 -0.53 -14.25
CA ASP A 259 -8.97 -0.74 -12.97
C ASP A 259 -10.43 -0.28 -13.07
N PRO A 260 -11.42 -1.16 -12.80
CA PRO A 260 -12.83 -0.79 -12.86
C PRO A 260 -13.31 -0.07 -11.60
N PHE A 261 -12.56 -0.14 -10.50
CA PHE A 261 -12.89 0.52 -9.23
C PHE A 261 -12.32 1.92 -9.18
N PHE A 262 -11.01 2.05 -9.37
CA PHE A 262 -10.32 3.35 -9.34
C PHE A 262 -9.77 3.67 -10.72
N ILE A 263 -10.55 4.42 -11.48
CA ILE A 263 -10.25 4.74 -12.88
C ILE A 263 -9.13 5.79 -13.01
N PRO A 264 -8.48 5.91 -14.19
CA PRO A 264 -7.37 6.84 -14.45
C PRO A 264 -7.60 8.29 -14.02
N ALA A 265 -8.84 8.77 -14.12
CA ALA A 265 -9.19 10.12 -13.68
C ALA A 265 -8.84 10.41 -12.21
N GLY A 266 -8.82 9.38 -11.35
CA GLY A 266 -8.37 9.51 -9.95
C GLY A 266 -6.87 9.78 -9.82
N ALA A 267 -6.04 9.17 -10.67
CA ALA A 267 -4.61 9.45 -10.71
C ALA A 267 -4.32 10.87 -11.21
N GLU A 268 -4.96 11.27 -12.30
CA GLU A 268 -4.82 12.61 -12.90
C GLU A 268 -5.31 13.71 -11.94
N ALA A 269 -6.35 13.43 -11.16
CA ALA A 269 -6.93 14.39 -10.23
C ALA A 269 -5.95 14.85 -9.13
N PHE A 270 -4.92 14.06 -8.77
CA PHE A 270 -3.90 14.52 -7.84
C PHE A 270 -3.18 15.79 -8.31
N GLN A 271 -3.04 16.00 -9.61
CA GLN A 271 -2.37 17.19 -10.16
C GLN A 271 -3.18 18.49 -9.93
N LYS A 272 -4.47 18.40 -9.59
CA LYS A 272 -5.29 19.59 -9.23
C LYS A 272 -4.78 20.24 -7.94
N ASP A 273 -4.33 19.44 -6.98
CA ASP A 273 -3.89 19.89 -5.68
C ASP A 273 -2.35 19.81 -5.51
N LEU A 274 -1.70 18.97 -6.31
CA LEU A 274 -0.26 18.76 -6.39
C LEU A 274 0.21 18.89 -7.85
N PRO A 275 0.41 20.12 -8.38
CA PRO A 275 0.77 20.31 -9.79
C PRO A 275 2.04 19.58 -10.24
N ASN A 276 2.92 19.24 -9.30
CA ASN A 276 4.16 18.50 -9.56
C ASN A 276 4.02 16.99 -9.31
N ALA A 277 2.81 16.47 -9.09
CA ALA A 277 2.59 15.04 -8.97
C ALA A 277 2.94 14.34 -10.29
N GLU A 278 3.72 13.27 -10.17
CA GLU A 278 4.05 12.40 -11.29
C GLU A 278 2.92 11.38 -11.46
N VAL A 279 2.48 11.15 -12.71
CA VAL A 279 1.40 10.20 -13.01
C VAL A 279 1.89 9.23 -14.06
N GLU A 280 1.85 7.95 -13.73
CA GLU A 280 2.24 6.86 -14.60
C GLU A 280 1.13 5.82 -14.74
N PHE A 281 0.88 5.35 -15.96
CA PHE A 281 -0.13 4.34 -16.24
C PHE A 281 0.49 3.03 -16.68
N LEU A 282 0.09 1.96 -15.98
CA LEU A 282 0.45 0.58 -16.30
C LEU A 282 -0.72 -0.08 -17.05
N ASN A 283 -0.41 -0.87 -18.09
CA ASN A 283 -1.44 -1.56 -18.86
C ASN A 283 -1.92 -2.84 -18.16
N THR A 284 -2.57 -2.64 -17.02
CA THR A 284 -3.09 -3.72 -16.17
C THR A 284 -4.31 -3.24 -15.37
N GLY A 285 -4.94 -4.16 -14.62
CA GLY A 285 -6.05 -3.89 -13.72
C GLY A 285 -5.62 -3.39 -12.35
N HIS A 286 -6.49 -3.63 -11.36
CA HIS A 286 -6.37 -3.12 -9.99
C HIS A 286 -5.09 -3.57 -9.27
N PHE A 287 -4.76 -4.87 -9.31
CA PHE A 287 -3.60 -5.45 -8.62
C PHE A 287 -2.32 -5.36 -9.47
N ALA A 288 -1.86 -4.14 -9.79
CA ALA A 288 -0.69 -3.92 -10.63
C ALA A 288 0.59 -4.56 -10.06
N THR A 289 0.70 -4.75 -8.75
CA THR A 289 1.83 -5.43 -8.11
C THR A 289 1.98 -6.89 -8.51
N GLU A 290 0.93 -7.56 -8.99
CA GLU A 290 1.02 -8.93 -9.50
C GLU A 290 1.72 -9.00 -10.87
N THR A 291 1.47 -8.00 -11.71
CA THR A 291 1.87 -8.06 -13.13
C THR A 291 3.02 -7.12 -13.49
N HIS A 292 3.19 -6.02 -12.76
CA HIS A 292 4.13 -4.93 -13.07
C HIS A 292 5.00 -4.53 -11.86
N VAL A 293 5.33 -5.50 -11.00
CA VAL A 293 6.11 -5.22 -9.77
C VAL A 293 7.49 -4.64 -10.05
N VAL A 294 8.12 -5.00 -11.18
CA VAL A 294 9.45 -4.50 -11.57
C VAL A 294 9.35 -3.03 -11.95
N GLU A 295 8.38 -2.69 -12.76
CA GLU A 295 8.09 -1.32 -13.21
C GLU A 295 7.77 -0.43 -12.00
N ILE A 296 6.91 -0.90 -11.09
CA ILE A 296 6.56 -0.18 -9.86
C ILE A 296 7.80 0.05 -9.00
N ALA A 297 8.62 -0.99 -8.76
CA ALA A 297 9.83 -0.86 -7.95
C ALA A 297 10.84 0.11 -8.57
N THR A 298 10.98 0.11 -9.90
CA THR A 298 11.86 1.01 -10.64
C THR A 298 11.38 2.45 -10.52
N ALA A 299 10.12 2.72 -10.86
CA ALA A 299 9.52 4.04 -10.75
C ALA A 299 9.62 4.61 -9.33
N MET A 300 9.37 3.78 -8.29
CA MET A 300 9.53 4.20 -6.89
C MET A 300 10.97 4.62 -6.57
N LYS A 301 11.97 3.85 -7.00
CA LYS A 301 13.39 4.15 -6.74
C LYS A 301 13.79 5.44 -7.43
N GLU A 302 13.46 5.61 -8.69
CA GLU A 302 13.75 6.80 -9.49
C GLU A 302 13.09 8.04 -8.87
N PHE A 303 11.81 7.94 -8.50
CA PHE A 303 11.07 8.99 -7.83
C PHE A 303 11.71 9.39 -6.48
N PHE A 304 12.05 8.43 -5.62
CA PHE A 304 12.66 8.73 -4.33
C PHE A 304 14.07 9.31 -4.47
N ASP A 305 14.85 8.87 -5.45
CA ASP A 305 16.20 9.42 -5.73
C ASP A 305 16.11 10.86 -6.23
N ALA A 306 15.19 11.16 -7.14
CA ALA A 306 14.93 12.52 -7.62
C ALA A 306 14.54 13.46 -6.46
N GLU A 307 13.65 13.01 -5.56
CA GLU A 307 13.22 13.81 -4.41
C GLU A 307 14.33 14.01 -3.38
N ARG A 308 15.20 13.04 -3.18
CA ARG A 308 16.40 13.18 -2.33
C ARG A 308 17.33 14.26 -2.87
N LEU A 309 17.59 14.27 -4.17
CA LEU A 309 18.42 15.28 -4.83
C LEU A 309 17.80 16.69 -4.73
N ARG A 310 16.49 16.81 -4.97
CA ARG A 310 15.75 18.08 -4.84
C ARG A 310 15.86 18.67 -3.43
N ARG A 311 15.81 17.84 -2.37
CA ARG A 311 15.97 18.28 -0.98
C ARG A 311 17.39 18.76 -0.69
N GLN A 312 18.41 18.03 -1.08
CA GLN A 312 19.80 18.41 -0.89
C GLN A 312 20.13 19.75 -1.55
N THR A 313 19.61 19.99 -2.77
CA THR A 313 19.78 21.26 -3.47
C THR A 313 19.13 22.42 -2.71
N ARG A 314 17.92 22.25 -2.17
CA ARG A 314 17.23 23.28 -1.40
C ARG A 314 17.96 23.62 -0.09
N GLU A 315 18.46 22.61 0.62
CA GLU A 315 19.23 22.79 1.87
C GLU A 315 20.54 23.55 1.60
N SER A 316 21.26 23.24 0.52
CA SER A 316 22.48 23.96 0.14
C SER A 316 22.21 25.42 -0.25
N THR A 317 21.09 25.70 -0.93
CA THR A 317 20.72 27.08 -1.32
C THR A 317 20.29 27.94 -0.13
N ASN A 318 19.64 27.35 0.88
CA ASN A 318 19.20 28.05 2.09
C ASN A 318 20.35 28.27 3.10
N SER A 319 21.50 27.65 2.89
CA SER A 319 22.71 27.76 3.75
C SER A 319 23.72 28.78 3.22
N MET A 320 23.46 29.39 2.07
CA MET A 320 24.20 30.51 1.46
C MET A 320 23.48 31.84 1.73
#